data_5f2000af55a00955e6a2a7eda4555f7a
#
_entry.id   5f2000af55a00955e6a2a7eda4555f7a
#
_cell.length_a   1.000
_cell.length_b   1.000
_cell.length_c   1.000
_cell.angle_alpha   90.00
_cell.angle_beta   90.00
_cell.angle_gamma   90.00
#
_symmetry.space_group_name_H-M   'P 1'
#
loop_
_entity.id
_entity.type
_entity.pdbx_description
1 polymer ?
#
loop_
_entity_poly.entity_id
_entity_poly.type
_entity_poly.pdbx_seq_one_letter_code
_entity_poly.pdbx_strand_id
1 'polypeptide(L)'
;MKKNYDFEPAPVDTVISTGIMTTVFRLDITKMEDGTYECEEVEYNHKEPVTEEKDYGPMVSTLIRAHYSQDHVEAITQNYLADPEGHKQEFEELQTWRAESKRIAKDCSLKSE
;
A
#
# COMPACT_ATOMS: atom_id res chain seq x y z
N MET A 1 6.01 3.94 -7.18
CA MET A 1 7.18 4.03 -8.10
C MET A 1 7.87 2.69 -8.21
N LYS A 2 8.10 2.22 -9.42
CA LYS A 2 8.81 0.95 -9.60
C LYS A 2 10.29 1.06 -9.25
N LYS A 3 10.80 0.08 -8.52
CA LYS A 3 12.21 -0.02 -8.15
C LYS A 3 12.76 -1.40 -8.47
N ASN A 4 14.06 -1.44 -8.72
CA ASN A 4 14.78 -2.69 -9.01
C ASN A 4 15.96 -2.80 -8.03
N TYR A 5 16.15 -4.00 -7.47
CA TYR A 5 17.19 -4.28 -6.48
C TYR A 5 18.00 -5.49 -6.88
N ASP A 6 19.31 -5.48 -6.59
CA ASP A 6 20.20 -6.62 -6.82
C ASP A 6 19.99 -7.74 -5.80
N PHE A 7 19.23 -7.49 -4.76
CA PHE A 7 18.93 -8.44 -3.70
C PHE A 7 17.43 -8.34 -3.33
N GLU A 8 16.92 -9.34 -2.61
CA GLU A 8 15.53 -9.31 -2.18
C GLU A 8 15.31 -8.25 -1.10
N PRO A 9 14.56 -7.17 -1.40
CA PRO A 9 14.33 -6.12 -0.41
C PRO A 9 13.31 -6.55 0.63
N ALA A 10 13.38 -5.96 1.83
CA ALA A 10 12.36 -6.17 2.84
C ALA A 10 11.02 -5.56 2.40
N PRO A 11 9.88 -6.17 2.77
CA PRO A 11 8.57 -5.61 2.41
C PRO A 11 8.30 -4.22 2.97
N VAL A 12 8.88 -3.90 4.13
CA VAL A 12 8.71 -2.61 4.79
C VAL A 12 10.04 -2.16 5.36
N ASP A 13 10.41 -0.92 5.12
CA ASP A 13 11.59 -0.28 5.69
C ASP A 13 11.25 1.12 6.19
N THR A 14 12.06 1.63 7.13
CA THR A 14 11.96 3.01 7.58
C THR A 14 13.28 3.72 7.28
N VAL A 15 13.18 4.86 6.60
CA VAL A 15 14.33 5.70 6.28
C VAL A 15 14.18 7.02 7.03
N ILE A 16 15.27 7.47 7.67
CA ILE A 16 15.27 8.73 8.41
C ILE A 16 16.16 9.73 7.67
N SER A 17 15.61 10.90 7.33
CA SER A 17 16.35 11.95 6.66
C SER A 17 15.85 13.32 7.13
N THR A 18 16.76 14.17 7.60
CA THR A 18 16.49 15.56 8.00
C THR A 18 15.27 15.72 8.93
N GLY A 19 15.16 14.84 9.93
CA GLY A 19 14.07 14.90 10.91
C GLY A 19 12.74 14.35 10.43
N ILE A 20 12.69 13.80 9.22
CA ILE A 20 11.49 13.15 8.68
C ILE A 20 11.77 11.66 8.56
N MET A 21 10.82 10.85 9.03
CA MET A 21 10.85 9.41 8.84
C MET A 21 9.96 9.04 7.67
N THR A 22 10.41 8.13 6.84
CA THR A 22 9.62 7.63 5.72
C THR A 22 9.50 6.13 5.86
N THR A 23 8.27 5.65 5.96
CA THR A 23 7.99 4.21 5.89
C THR A 23 7.77 3.87 4.42
N VAL A 24 8.56 2.93 3.92
CA VAL A 24 8.50 2.49 2.52
C VAL A 24 7.84 1.12 2.50
N PHE A 25 6.72 1.03 1.79
CA PHE A 25 6.04 -0.25 1.54
C PHE A 25 6.45 -0.75 0.16
N ARG A 26 6.93 -1.99 0.09
CA ARG A 26 7.29 -2.63 -1.18
C ARG A 26 6.27 -3.69 -1.52
N LEU A 27 5.58 -3.46 -2.63
CA LEU A 27 4.45 -4.27 -3.09
C LEU A 27 4.88 -5.08 -4.31
N ASP A 28 4.32 -6.29 -4.45
CA ASP A 28 4.54 -7.13 -5.62
C ASP A 28 6.04 -7.41 -5.88
N ILE A 29 6.78 -7.73 -4.83
CA ILE A 29 8.20 -8.06 -4.94
C ILE A 29 8.34 -9.32 -5.81
N THR A 30 8.98 -9.18 -6.98
CA THR A 30 9.08 -10.23 -7.98
C THR A 30 10.53 -10.46 -8.37
N LYS A 31 10.99 -11.72 -8.34
CA LYS A 31 12.31 -12.07 -8.83
C LYS A 31 12.29 -12.13 -10.36
N MET A 32 13.19 -11.37 -10.98
CA MET A 32 13.30 -11.29 -12.43
C MET A 32 14.26 -12.35 -12.97
N GLU A 33 14.22 -12.57 -14.29
CA GLU A 33 15.06 -13.58 -14.95
C GLU A 33 16.55 -13.32 -14.78
N ASP A 34 16.96 -12.06 -14.71
CA ASP A 34 18.36 -11.67 -14.54
C ASP A 34 18.86 -11.78 -13.08
N GLY A 35 18.02 -12.27 -12.17
CA GLY A 35 18.36 -12.44 -10.76
C GLY A 35 18.10 -11.22 -9.90
N THR A 36 17.65 -10.12 -10.48
CA THR A 36 17.26 -8.92 -9.73
C THR A 36 15.82 -9.04 -9.22
N TYR A 37 15.41 -8.10 -8.37
CA TYR A 37 14.05 -8.03 -7.81
C TYR A 37 13.41 -6.71 -8.17
N GLU A 38 12.19 -6.78 -8.66
CA GLU A 38 11.40 -5.61 -8.99
C GLU A 38 10.22 -5.49 -8.04
N CYS A 39 9.87 -4.28 -7.63
CA CYS A 39 8.72 -4.03 -6.76
C CYS A 39 8.15 -2.65 -7.00
N GLU A 40 6.93 -2.43 -6.50
CA GLU A 40 6.31 -1.12 -6.44
C GLU A 40 6.56 -0.53 -5.06
N GLU A 41 7.12 0.68 -4.97
CA GLU A 41 7.35 1.35 -3.69
C GLU A 41 6.31 2.42 -3.44
N VAL A 42 5.75 2.40 -2.21
CA VAL A 42 4.79 3.40 -1.72
C VAL A 42 5.37 3.99 -0.46
N GLU A 43 5.45 5.32 -0.39
CA GLU A 43 6.05 6.02 0.75
C GLU A 43 5.00 6.68 1.62
N TYR A 44 5.20 6.58 2.94
CA TYR A 44 4.39 7.26 3.95
C TYR A 44 5.33 8.05 4.87
N ASN A 45 5.24 9.38 4.81
CA ASN A 45 6.09 10.28 5.61
C ASN A 45 5.47 10.57 6.97
N HIS A 46 6.31 10.58 8.01
CA HIS A 46 5.88 10.87 9.38
C HIS A 46 7.05 11.45 10.18
N LYS A 47 6.77 12.05 11.33
CA LYS A 47 7.78 12.68 12.16
C LYS A 47 8.20 11.84 13.35
N GLU A 48 7.32 10.98 13.83
CA GLU A 48 7.54 10.13 14.98
C GLU A 48 7.37 8.66 14.58
N PRO A 49 7.89 7.72 15.38
CA PRO A 49 7.68 6.30 15.08
C PRO A 49 6.21 5.96 14.90
N VAL A 50 5.93 5.06 13.97
CA VAL A 50 4.57 4.66 13.62
C VAL A 50 3.87 4.00 14.82
N THR A 51 2.62 4.41 15.07
CA THR A 51 1.75 3.75 16.06
C THR A 51 0.44 3.38 15.38
N GLU A 52 -0.22 2.34 15.88
CA GLU A 52 -1.51 1.93 15.33
C GLU A 52 -2.55 3.03 15.47
N GLU A 53 -2.64 3.65 16.65
CA GLU A 53 -3.61 4.69 16.93
C GLU A 53 -3.51 5.89 15.98
N LYS A 54 -2.29 6.35 15.73
CA LYS A 54 -2.02 7.55 14.95
C LYS A 54 -1.94 7.29 13.45
N ASP A 55 -1.32 6.19 13.04
CA ASP A 55 -0.87 5.99 11.67
C ASP A 55 -1.63 4.93 10.88
N TYR A 56 -2.39 4.05 11.53
CA TYR A 56 -3.10 2.98 10.83
C TYR A 56 -3.99 3.52 9.71
N GLY A 57 -4.88 4.45 10.03
CA GLY A 57 -5.81 5.02 9.04
C GLY A 57 -5.09 5.70 7.88
N PRO A 58 -4.17 6.65 8.16
CA PRO A 58 -3.41 7.30 7.09
C PRO A 58 -2.60 6.34 6.23
N MET A 59 -2.00 5.29 6.81
CA MET A 59 -1.27 4.28 6.04
C MET A 59 -2.19 3.48 5.12
N VAL A 60 -3.37 3.08 5.62
CA VAL A 60 -4.37 2.39 4.79
C VAL A 60 -4.76 3.25 3.60
N SER A 61 -5.05 4.53 3.84
CA SER A 61 -5.41 5.47 2.76
C SER A 61 -4.29 5.62 1.74
N THR A 62 -3.05 5.72 2.20
CA THR A 62 -1.88 5.83 1.33
C THR A 62 -1.75 4.60 0.43
N LEU A 63 -1.90 3.40 1.01
CA LEU A 63 -1.82 2.15 0.26
C LEU A 63 -2.95 2.00 -0.75
N ILE A 64 -4.17 2.35 -0.37
CA ILE A 64 -5.31 2.30 -1.29
C ILE A 64 -5.06 3.22 -2.48
N ARG A 65 -4.62 4.46 -2.22
CA ARG A 65 -4.38 5.45 -3.26
C ARG A 65 -3.20 5.13 -4.17
N ALA A 66 -2.32 4.21 -3.78
CA ALA A 66 -1.26 3.74 -4.65
C ALA A 66 -1.81 3.03 -5.90
N HIS A 67 -2.99 2.41 -5.80
CA HIS A 67 -3.64 1.68 -6.90
C HIS A 67 -4.91 2.36 -7.41
N TYR A 68 -5.61 3.11 -6.55
CA TYR A 68 -6.89 3.73 -6.88
C TYR A 68 -6.94 5.17 -6.37
N SER A 69 -7.21 6.13 -7.25
CA SER A 69 -7.49 7.49 -6.81
C SER A 69 -8.81 7.53 -6.04
N GLN A 70 -9.04 8.59 -5.27
CA GLN A 70 -10.32 8.75 -4.56
C GLN A 70 -11.50 8.76 -5.53
N ASP A 71 -11.36 9.47 -6.65
CA ASP A 71 -12.42 9.51 -7.67
C ASP A 71 -12.69 8.12 -8.27
N HIS A 72 -11.63 7.33 -8.47
CA HIS A 72 -11.77 5.97 -9.00
C HIS A 72 -12.49 5.06 -8.00
N VAL A 73 -12.16 5.16 -6.70
CA VAL A 73 -12.85 4.42 -5.64
C VAL A 73 -14.34 4.75 -5.63
N GLU A 74 -14.68 6.04 -5.72
CA GLU A 74 -16.07 6.49 -5.74
C GLU A 74 -16.81 5.98 -6.99
N ALA A 75 -16.17 6.05 -8.16
CA ALA A 75 -16.76 5.57 -9.40
C ALA A 75 -17.05 4.06 -9.35
N ILE A 76 -16.08 3.26 -8.88
CA ILE A 76 -16.25 1.81 -8.73
C ILE A 76 -17.42 1.50 -7.80
N THR A 77 -17.48 2.19 -6.66
CA THR A 77 -18.53 1.97 -5.66
C THR A 77 -19.90 2.32 -6.21
N GLN A 78 -20.03 3.48 -6.86
CA GLN A 78 -21.31 3.91 -7.44
C GLN A 78 -21.77 3.02 -8.59
N ASN A 79 -20.85 2.60 -9.45
CA ASN A 79 -21.17 1.68 -10.55
C ASN A 79 -21.68 0.35 -10.02
N TYR A 80 -21.07 -0.15 -8.95
CA TYR A 80 -21.53 -1.40 -8.31
C TYR A 80 -22.93 -1.24 -7.71
N LEU A 81 -23.21 -0.12 -7.05
CA LEU A 81 -24.53 0.15 -6.47
C LEU A 81 -25.61 0.24 -7.56
N ALA A 82 -25.28 0.80 -8.72
CA ALA A 82 -26.22 0.94 -9.82
C ALA A 82 -26.44 -0.38 -10.58
N ASP A 83 -25.40 -1.19 -10.75
CA ASP A 83 -25.46 -2.47 -11.48
C ASP A 83 -24.46 -3.46 -10.89
N PRO A 84 -24.83 -4.17 -9.79
CA PRO A 84 -23.90 -5.08 -9.12
C PRO A 84 -23.36 -6.19 -10.03
N GLU A 85 -24.17 -6.75 -10.90
CA GLU A 85 -23.74 -7.85 -11.77
C GLU A 85 -22.72 -7.40 -12.81
N GLY A 86 -22.93 -6.23 -13.40
CA GLY A 86 -22.05 -5.70 -14.44
C GLY A 86 -20.71 -5.17 -13.90
N HIS A 87 -20.63 -4.87 -12.61
CA HIS A 87 -19.45 -4.27 -11.99
C HIS A 87 -18.89 -5.07 -10.82
N LYS A 88 -19.27 -6.34 -10.71
CA LYS A 88 -18.89 -7.21 -9.60
C LYS A 88 -17.39 -7.43 -9.51
N GLN A 89 -16.74 -7.74 -10.62
CA GLN A 89 -15.30 -8.04 -10.63
C GLN A 89 -14.48 -6.84 -10.19
N GLU A 90 -14.76 -5.68 -10.74
CA GLU A 90 -14.07 -4.43 -10.42
C GLU A 90 -14.21 -4.09 -8.93
N PHE A 91 -15.42 -4.22 -8.40
CA PHE A 91 -15.70 -3.97 -6.99
C PHE A 91 -14.98 -4.96 -6.08
N GLU A 92 -14.98 -6.25 -6.42
CA GLU A 92 -14.28 -7.28 -5.63
C GLU A 92 -12.77 -7.06 -5.63
N GLU A 93 -12.18 -6.64 -6.74
CA GLU A 93 -10.76 -6.32 -6.81
C GLU A 93 -10.41 -5.15 -5.88
N LEU A 94 -11.25 -4.11 -5.85
CA LEU A 94 -11.07 -3.00 -4.93
C LEU A 94 -11.15 -3.47 -3.47
N GLN A 95 -12.16 -4.28 -3.13
CA GLN A 95 -12.31 -4.78 -1.75
C GLN A 95 -11.13 -5.67 -1.34
N THR A 96 -10.60 -6.47 -2.25
CA THR A 96 -9.42 -7.29 -1.99
C THR A 96 -8.21 -6.42 -1.68
N TRP A 97 -7.99 -5.36 -2.45
CA TRP A 97 -6.88 -4.43 -2.20
C TRP A 97 -7.06 -3.66 -0.90
N ARG A 98 -8.29 -3.26 -0.57
CA ARG A 98 -8.58 -2.60 0.71
C ARG A 98 -8.25 -3.50 1.89
N ALA A 99 -8.63 -4.78 1.84
CA ALA A 99 -8.33 -5.75 2.87
C ALA A 99 -6.82 -5.96 3.01
N GLU A 100 -6.10 -6.08 1.89
CA GLU A 100 -4.65 -6.21 1.89
C GLU A 100 -3.95 -4.97 2.44
N SER A 101 -4.44 -3.77 2.09
CA SER A 101 -3.91 -2.51 2.61
C SER A 101 -4.06 -2.44 4.13
N LYS A 102 -5.18 -2.87 4.65
CA LYS A 102 -5.43 -2.93 6.10
C LYS A 102 -4.48 -3.90 6.79
N ARG A 103 -4.25 -5.06 6.19
CA ARG A 103 -3.32 -6.06 6.72
C ARG A 103 -1.90 -5.52 6.79
N ILE A 104 -1.44 -4.90 5.70
CA ILE A 104 -0.09 -4.32 5.63
C ILE A 104 0.09 -3.22 6.67
N ALA A 105 -0.87 -2.32 6.79
CA ALA A 105 -0.82 -1.23 7.74
C ALA A 105 -0.84 -1.74 9.20
N LYS A 106 -1.65 -2.74 9.48
CA LYS A 106 -1.74 -3.35 10.80
C LYS A 106 -0.41 -4.01 11.20
N ASP A 107 0.16 -4.81 10.31
CA ASP A 107 1.44 -5.48 10.56
C ASP A 107 2.56 -4.46 10.79
N CYS A 108 2.59 -3.40 10.00
CA CYS A 108 3.57 -2.32 10.15
C CYS A 108 3.45 -1.65 11.52
N SER A 109 2.22 -1.32 11.94
CA SER A 109 1.95 -0.66 13.21
C SER A 109 2.39 -1.53 14.41
N LEU A 110 2.11 -2.82 14.35
CA LEU A 110 2.47 -3.74 15.42
C LEU A 110 3.99 -3.92 15.55
N LYS A 111 4.70 -3.95 14.43
CA LYS A 111 6.17 -4.10 14.44
C LYS A 111 6.90 -2.88 14.97
N SER A 112 6.28 -1.71 14.88
CA SER A 112 6.88 -0.45 15.32
C SER A 112 6.66 -0.17 16.80
N GLU A 113 5.77 -0.90 17.44
CA GLU A 113 5.53 -0.82 18.89
C GLU A 113 6.51 -1.76 19.68
#